data_d33b86374ab4d8e2a785d65f16fd603d
#
_entry.id   d33b86374ab4d8e2a785d65f16fd603d
#
_cell.length_a   1.000
_cell.length_b   1.000
_cell.length_c   1.000
_cell.angle_alpha   90.00
_cell.angle_beta   90.00
_cell.angle_gamma   90.00
#
_symmetry.space_group_name_H-M   'P 1'
#
loop_
_entity.id
_entity.type
_entity.pdbx_description
1 polymer ?
#
loop_
_entity_poly.entity_id
_entity_poly.type
_entity_poly.pdbx_seq_one_letter_code
_entity_poly.pdbx_strand_id
1 'polypeptide(L)'
;MLASALAMSSALAADDIKLADLPKEGRATHALILKGGPYPYPKDGVTFGNFEGVLPKKPRGHYHEFTVPTPGSKNRGARRIVCGAEAREWRNNAPAACWYSGDHYQTFQKIKE
;
A
#
# COMPACT_ATOMS: atom_id res chain seq x y z
N MET A 1 4.55 28.72 -20.48
CA MET A 1 4.44 28.38 -19.96
C MET A 1 4.36 27.64 -19.25
N LEU A 2 4.38 27.39 -18.72
CA LEU A 2 4.40 26.80 -17.99
C LEU A 2 4.06 26.15 -17.20
N ALA A 3 3.98 25.78 -16.93
CA ALA A 3 3.73 25.30 -16.19
C ALA A 3 3.63 24.67 -15.42
N SER A 4 3.60 24.47 -15.00
CA SER A 4 3.47 23.96 -14.21
C SER A 4 3.60 23.46 -13.40
N ALA A 5 3.70 23.31 -13.21
CA ALA A 5 3.99 22.90 -12.35
C ALA A 5 3.52 22.44 -11.32
N LEU A 6 3.33 22.43 -11.21
CA LEU A 6 2.91 22.04 -10.35
C LEU A 6 2.77 21.14 -9.53
N ALA A 7 2.71 20.83 -9.66
CA ALA A 7 2.51 19.99 -8.97
C ALA A 7 3.00 19.37 -8.07
N MET A 8 3.27 19.41 -7.84
CA MET A 8 3.90 18.86 -7.20
C MET A 8 3.93 18.22 -6.05
N SER A 9 3.91 18.13 -5.25
CA SER A 9 3.91 17.54 -3.94
C SER A 9 2.86 16.47 -3.72
N SER A 10 2.01 16.21 -4.68
CA SER A 10 1.01 15.16 -4.57
C SER A 10 1.63 13.78 -4.69
N ALA A 11 0.98 12.78 -4.11
CA ALA A 11 1.37 11.40 -4.32
C ALA A 11 1.21 11.04 -5.79
N LEU A 12 2.06 10.14 -6.28
CA LEU A 12 2.12 9.78 -7.68
C LEU A 12 1.94 8.27 -7.86
N ALA A 13 1.29 7.91 -8.98
CA ALA A 13 1.33 6.55 -9.47
C ALA A 13 2.65 6.36 -10.19
N ALA A 14 3.46 5.42 -9.75
CA ALA A 14 4.73 5.08 -10.39
C ALA A 14 4.56 3.81 -11.21
N ASP A 15 5.64 3.38 -11.86
CA ASP A 15 5.64 2.12 -12.60
C ASP A 15 5.30 0.96 -11.66
N ASP A 16 4.67 -0.07 -12.24
CA ASP A 16 4.38 -1.29 -11.48
C ASP A 16 5.68 -1.90 -10.95
N ILE A 17 5.54 -2.70 -9.91
CA ILE A 17 6.66 -3.43 -9.34
C ILE A 17 6.27 -4.90 -9.25
N LYS A 18 7.19 -5.77 -9.66
CA LYS A 18 6.95 -7.21 -9.52
C LYS A 18 7.03 -7.60 -8.06
N LEU A 19 6.19 -8.53 -7.64
CA LEU A 19 6.23 -9.06 -6.28
C LEU A 19 7.64 -9.50 -5.90
N ALA A 20 8.33 -10.18 -6.81
CA ALA A 20 9.68 -10.66 -6.55
C ALA A 20 10.71 -9.53 -6.36
N ASP A 21 10.39 -8.32 -6.84
CA ASP A 21 11.30 -7.18 -6.75
C ASP A 21 11.05 -6.32 -5.51
N LEU A 22 10.02 -6.62 -4.73
CA LEU A 22 9.82 -5.93 -3.46
C LEU A 22 10.98 -6.23 -2.51
N PRO A 23 11.30 -5.31 -1.57
CA PRO A 23 12.17 -5.67 -0.45
C PRO A 23 11.61 -6.93 0.22
N LYS A 24 12.50 -7.74 0.79
CA LYS A 24 12.04 -9.00 1.41
C LYS A 24 10.98 -8.76 2.49
N GLU A 25 11.07 -7.63 3.21
CA GLU A 25 10.06 -7.28 4.21
C GLU A 25 8.71 -7.01 3.55
N GLY A 26 8.73 -6.46 2.34
CA GLY A 26 7.51 -6.23 1.56
C GLY A 26 6.88 -7.53 1.10
N ARG A 27 7.71 -8.47 0.66
CA ARG A 27 7.20 -9.79 0.29
C ARG A 27 6.58 -10.50 1.48
N ALA A 28 7.22 -10.37 2.67
CA ALA A 28 6.69 -10.99 3.88
C ALA A 28 5.35 -10.37 4.28
N THR A 29 5.23 -9.04 4.21
CA THR A 29 3.97 -8.38 4.51
C THR A 29 2.87 -8.78 3.53
N HIS A 30 3.21 -8.87 2.24
CA HIS A 30 2.23 -9.29 1.23
C HIS A 30 1.71 -10.71 1.56
N ALA A 31 2.61 -11.61 1.95
CA ALA A 31 2.21 -12.96 2.32
C ALA A 31 1.29 -12.97 3.55
N LEU A 32 1.57 -12.09 4.54
CA LEU A 32 0.69 -11.96 5.71
C LEU A 32 -0.69 -11.47 5.32
N ILE A 33 -0.79 -10.54 4.38
CA ILE A 33 -2.09 -10.03 3.93
C ILE A 33 -2.92 -11.16 3.34
N LEU A 34 -2.33 -11.99 2.51
CA LEU A 34 -3.03 -13.13 1.91
C LEU A 34 -3.39 -14.20 2.94
N LYS A 35 -2.68 -14.23 4.05
CA LYS A 35 -2.93 -15.18 5.14
C LYS A 35 -3.94 -14.64 6.15
N GLY A 36 -4.12 -13.34 6.21
CA GLY A 36 -5.01 -12.72 7.17
C GLY A 36 -4.36 -12.40 8.51
N GLY A 37 -3.05 -12.30 8.53
CA GLY A 37 -2.28 -12.00 9.75
C GLY A 37 -1.78 -13.26 10.45
N PRO A 38 -1.41 -13.18 11.72
CA PRO A 38 -1.47 -11.96 12.55
C PRO A 38 -0.44 -10.93 12.12
N TYR A 39 -0.76 -9.66 12.36
CA TYR A 39 0.08 -8.55 11.94
C TYR A 39 0.89 -8.00 13.11
N PRO A 40 2.14 -7.54 12.85
CA PRO A 40 3.00 -7.07 13.95
C PRO A 40 2.69 -5.68 14.47
N TYR A 41 1.91 -4.87 13.72
CA TYR A 41 1.65 -3.49 14.13
C TYR A 41 0.16 -3.26 14.33
N PRO A 42 -0.22 -2.49 15.39
CA PRO A 42 -1.66 -2.27 15.68
C PRO A 42 -2.41 -1.59 14.53
N LYS A 43 -1.72 -0.79 13.72
CA LYS A 43 -2.38 -0.11 12.60
C LYS A 43 -2.50 -0.95 11.34
N ASP A 44 -1.94 -2.14 11.33
CA ASP A 44 -2.07 -2.99 10.14
C ASP A 44 -3.53 -3.38 9.94
N GLY A 45 -4.00 -3.19 8.70
CA GLY A 45 -5.36 -3.50 8.34
C GLY A 45 -6.35 -2.37 8.52
N VAL A 46 -5.93 -1.19 9.01
CA VAL A 46 -6.86 -0.07 9.13
C VAL A 46 -7.17 0.51 7.75
N THR A 47 -8.31 1.20 7.67
CA THR A 47 -8.73 1.83 6.43
C THR A 47 -7.73 2.88 5.97
N PHE A 48 -7.37 2.84 4.69
CA PHE A 48 -6.59 3.87 4.03
C PHE A 48 -7.55 4.76 3.24
N GLY A 49 -7.48 6.10 3.49
CA GLY A 49 -8.51 6.99 2.98
C GLY A 49 -8.38 7.37 1.52
N ASN A 50 -7.20 7.20 0.90
CA ASN A 50 -6.95 7.58 -0.49
C ASN A 50 -7.32 9.06 -0.75
N PHE A 51 -7.01 9.93 0.20
CA PHE A 51 -7.48 11.33 0.15
C PHE A 51 -6.90 12.09 -1.03
N GLU A 52 -5.72 11.73 -1.51
CA GLU A 52 -5.12 12.40 -2.66
C GLU A 52 -5.55 11.78 -3.99
N GLY A 53 -6.33 10.72 -3.95
CA GLY A 53 -6.91 10.16 -5.16
C GLY A 53 -5.93 9.52 -6.12
N VAL A 54 -4.74 9.11 -5.66
CA VAL A 54 -3.76 8.47 -6.54
C VAL A 54 -4.23 7.08 -6.95
N LEU A 55 -4.80 6.34 -6.01
CA LEU A 55 -5.39 5.03 -6.32
C LEU A 55 -6.79 5.24 -6.88
N PRO A 56 -7.32 4.26 -7.63
CA PRO A 56 -8.66 4.39 -8.18
C PRO A 56 -9.68 4.72 -7.11
N LYS A 57 -10.63 5.61 -7.45
CA LYS A 57 -11.63 6.04 -6.49
C LYS A 57 -12.57 4.88 -6.17
N LYS A 58 -12.74 4.59 -4.88
CA LYS A 58 -13.60 3.53 -4.39
C LYS A 58 -14.29 3.98 -3.11
N PRO A 59 -15.38 3.32 -2.71
CA PRO A 59 -16.05 3.68 -1.46
C PRO A 59 -15.12 3.52 -0.27
N ARG A 60 -15.41 4.29 0.78
CA ARG A 60 -14.65 4.19 2.03
C ARG A 60 -14.66 2.74 2.53
N GLY A 61 -13.52 2.29 3.02
CA GLY A 61 -13.35 0.92 3.50
C GLY A 61 -12.83 -0.03 2.44
N HIS A 62 -12.73 0.43 1.19
CA HIS A 62 -12.18 -0.41 0.11
C HIS A 62 -10.70 -0.68 0.31
N TYR A 63 -9.93 0.35 0.73
CA TYR A 63 -8.48 0.23 0.90
C TYR A 63 -8.09 0.07 2.35
N HIS A 64 -7.14 -0.84 2.60
CA HIS A 64 -6.54 -1.03 3.92
C HIS A 64 -5.03 -0.92 3.80
N GLU A 65 -4.38 -0.36 4.82
CA GLU A 65 -2.94 -0.18 4.84
C GLU A 65 -2.27 -1.23 5.72
N PHE A 66 -1.03 -1.54 5.36
CA PHE A 66 -0.22 -2.51 6.13
C PHE A 66 1.22 -2.02 6.16
N THR A 67 1.89 -2.26 7.27
CA THR A 67 3.27 -1.84 7.45
C THR A 67 4.23 -2.82 6.78
N VAL A 68 5.19 -2.27 6.04
CA VAL A 68 6.36 -3.02 5.60
C VAL A 68 7.50 -2.60 6.54
N PRO A 69 7.99 -3.49 7.41
CA PRO A 69 9.01 -3.11 8.37
C PRO A 69 10.25 -2.54 7.71
N THR A 70 10.86 -1.55 8.35
CA THR A 70 12.14 -1.00 7.92
C THR A 70 13.21 -1.53 8.87
N PRO A 71 14.17 -2.33 8.38
CA PRO A 71 15.20 -2.87 9.26
C PRO A 71 15.93 -1.77 10.01
N GLY A 72 16.13 -1.97 11.31
CA GLY A 72 16.82 -1.02 12.15
C GLY A 72 16.01 0.17 12.60
N SER A 73 14.78 0.32 12.12
CA SER A 73 13.93 1.43 12.53
C SER A 73 13.31 1.14 13.90
N LYS A 74 13.24 2.15 14.75
CA LYS A 74 12.60 2.03 16.06
C LYS A 74 11.10 2.26 16.00
N ASN A 75 10.59 2.70 14.86
CA ASN A 75 9.16 2.94 14.66
C ASN A 75 8.70 2.19 13.41
N ARG A 76 7.47 2.47 12.96
CA ARG A 76 6.92 1.81 11.78
C ARG A 76 7.70 2.13 10.51
N GLY A 77 8.46 3.24 10.49
CA GLY A 77 9.08 3.69 9.26
C GLY A 77 8.05 4.18 8.25
N ALA A 78 8.47 4.32 7.00
CA ALA A 78 7.64 4.93 5.95
C ALA A 78 7.11 3.95 4.90
N ARG A 79 7.44 2.67 4.99
CA ARG A 79 7.08 1.69 3.96
C ARG A 79 5.71 1.09 4.25
N ARG A 80 4.90 1.00 3.21
CA ARG A 80 3.51 0.47 3.35
C ARG A 80 3.14 -0.38 2.15
N ILE A 81 2.18 -1.27 2.35
CA ILE A 81 1.40 -1.86 1.28
C ILE A 81 -0.05 -1.43 1.52
N VAL A 82 -0.71 -0.95 0.47
CA VAL A 82 -2.14 -0.65 0.49
C VAL A 82 -2.81 -1.61 -0.45
N CYS A 83 -3.81 -2.32 0.03
CA CYS A 83 -4.58 -3.25 -0.82
C CYS A 83 -6.03 -2.80 -0.88
N GLY A 84 -6.67 -3.07 -2.02
CA GLY A 84 -8.06 -2.74 -2.24
C GLY A 84 -8.87 -3.99 -2.49
N ALA A 85 -10.08 -4.03 -1.90
CA ALA A 85 -10.97 -5.17 -2.05
C ALA A 85 -12.37 -4.80 -1.60
N GLU A 86 -13.35 -5.55 -2.11
CA GLU A 86 -14.70 -5.48 -1.59
C GLU A 86 -14.81 -6.30 -0.32
N ALA A 87 -15.87 -6.07 0.44
CA ALA A 87 -16.00 -6.71 1.76
C ALA A 87 -15.86 -8.23 1.69
N ARG A 88 -16.45 -8.85 0.65
CA ARG A 88 -16.37 -10.31 0.48
C ARG A 88 -14.92 -10.76 0.24
N GLU A 89 -14.19 -10.01 -0.55
CA GLU A 89 -12.80 -10.33 -0.83
C GLU A 89 -11.94 -10.19 0.42
N TRP A 90 -12.20 -9.15 1.23
CA TRP A 90 -11.48 -8.99 2.49
C TRP A 90 -11.76 -10.15 3.44
N ARG A 91 -13.01 -10.63 3.49
CA ARG A 91 -13.35 -11.78 4.35
C ARG A 91 -12.58 -13.03 3.96
N ASN A 92 -12.18 -13.14 2.70
CA ASN A 92 -11.44 -14.29 2.19
C ASN A 92 -9.94 -14.04 2.06
N ASN A 93 -9.46 -12.89 2.56
CA ASN A 93 -8.05 -12.48 2.46
C ASN A 93 -7.56 -12.50 1.00
N ALA A 94 -8.42 -12.06 0.09
CA ALA A 94 -8.17 -12.12 -1.35
C ALA A 94 -8.35 -10.73 -1.98
N PRO A 95 -7.48 -9.75 -1.65
CA PRO A 95 -7.61 -8.42 -2.21
C PRO A 95 -7.46 -8.43 -3.72
N ALA A 96 -8.21 -7.54 -4.39
CA ALA A 96 -8.20 -7.47 -5.84
C ALA A 96 -6.91 -6.86 -6.37
N ALA A 97 -6.31 -5.93 -5.65
CA ALA A 97 -5.08 -5.27 -6.08
C ALA A 97 -4.35 -4.71 -4.88
N CYS A 98 -3.01 -4.67 -4.96
CA CYS A 98 -2.17 -4.11 -3.91
C CYS A 98 -1.13 -3.21 -4.53
N TRP A 99 -0.73 -2.18 -3.77
CA TRP A 99 0.30 -1.22 -4.16
C TRP A 99 1.32 -1.10 -3.05
N TYR A 100 2.58 -0.91 -3.45
CA TYR A 100 3.69 -0.67 -2.52
C TYR A 100 4.03 0.81 -2.51
N SER A 101 4.27 1.37 -1.34
CA SER A 101 4.83 2.71 -1.18
C SER A 101 6.03 2.62 -0.24
N GLY A 102 7.17 3.12 -0.70
CA GLY A 102 8.38 3.15 0.12
C GLY A 102 8.61 4.48 0.82
N ASP A 103 7.71 5.45 0.63
CA ASP A 103 7.93 6.84 1.02
C ASP A 103 6.71 7.48 1.67
N HIS A 104 5.97 6.70 2.45
CA HIS A 104 4.81 7.15 3.21
C HIS A 104 3.77 7.80 2.30
N TYR A 105 3.40 7.06 1.23
CA TYR A 105 2.30 7.40 0.33
C TYR A 105 2.59 8.53 -0.65
N GLN A 106 3.86 8.91 -0.84
CA GLN A 106 4.21 9.89 -1.87
C GLN A 106 4.17 9.27 -3.26
N THR A 107 4.59 8.02 -3.38
CA THR A 107 4.49 7.27 -4.63
C THR A 107 3.90 5.90 -4.34
N PHE A 108 3.18 5.36 -5.34
CA PHE A 108 2.60 4.03 -5.27
C PHE A 108 3.00 3.24 -6.50
N GLN A 109 3.40 2.00 -6.29
CA GLN A 109 3.71 1.08 -7.37
C GLN A 109 2.77 -0.11 -7.25
N LYS A 110 1.98 -0.38 -8.31
CA LYS A 110 1.08 -1.53 -8.28
C LYS A 110 1.90 -2.82 -8.31
N ILE A 111 1.59 -3.74 -7.41
CA ILE A 111 2.32 -4.98 -7.28
C ILE A 111 1.79 -5.98 -8.31
N LYS A 112 2.70 -6.53 -9.11
CA LYS A 112 2.40 -7.55 -10.11
C LYS A 112 3.05 -8.86 -9.71
N GLU A 113 2.38 -9.95 -10.00
CA GLU A 113 2.93 -11.26 -9.68
C GLU A 113 3.73 -11.89 -10.78
#